data_d2071addbf1ff25ca0d1ad894156e4bb
#
_entry.id   d2071addbf1ff25ca0d1ad894156e4bb
#
_cell.length_a   1.000
_cell.length_b   1.000
_cell.length_c   1.000
_cell.angle_alpha   90.00
_cell.angle_beta   90.00
_cell.angle_gamma   90.00
#
_symmetry.space_group_name_H-M   'P 1'
#
loop_
_entity.id
_entity.type
_entity.pdbx_description
1 polymer ?
#
loop_
_entity_poly.entity_id
_entity_poly.type
_entity_poly.pdbx_seq_one_letter_code
_entity_poly.pdbx_strand_id
1 'polypeptide(L)'
;MPTYVVLYRFTDQGRQKIKATVARAERIRRENEARGFRVVGSWWTQGQYDLVSVVEAPSEEAMLQGLFNIAEVGNVTSETLRAYTQAEMRRALRGAARQPARRRRAAPRRAAARRAPARRAATRGAPARRAAPRRAAARRAPARRRRAARR
;
A
#
# COMPACT_ATOMS: atom_id res chain seq x y z
N MET A 1 22.86 4.68 10.19
CA MET A 1 21.72 5.35 9.54
C MET A 1 20.90 4.29 8.82
N PRO A 2 19.59 4.25 8.99
CA PRO A 2 18.73 3.35 8.23
C PRO A 2 18.67 3.75 6.74
N THR A 3 18.73 2.73 5.87
CA THR A 3 18.69 2.92 4.41
C THR A 3 17.28 2.62 3.88
N TYR A 4 16.83 3.40 2.93
CA TYR A 4 15.53 3.25 2.29
C TYR A 4 15.66 3.31 0.77
N VAL A 5 14.84 2.51 0.10
CA VAL A 5 14.57 2.64 -1.33
C VAL A 5 13.19 3.25 -1.46
N VAL A 6 13.12 4.39 -2.11
CA VAL A 6 11.87 5.12 -2.33
C VAL A 6 11.53 5.09 -3.80
N LEU A 7 10.36 4.56 -4.11
CA LEU A 7 9.82 4.39 -5.44
C LEU A 7 8.73 5.45 -5.64
N TYR A 8 8.83 6.24 -6.69
CA TYR A 8 7.91 7.34 -6.93
C TYR A 8 7.13 7.16 -8.24
N ARG A 9 5.89 7.60 -8.22
CA ARG A 9 5.06 7.79 -9.43
C ARG A 9 4.64 9.25 -9.51
N PHE A 10 4.75 9.85 -10.69
CA PHE A 10 4.25 11.19 -10.91
C PHE A 10 2.73 11.21 -10.84
N THR A 11 2.18 12.17 -10.09
CA THR A 11 0.78 12.54 -10.15
C THR A 11 0.50 13.33 -11.44
N ASP A 12 -0.76 13.64 -11.73
CA ASP A 12 -1.11 14.49 -12.86
C ASP A 12 -0.47 15.88 -12.74
N GLN A 13 -0.42 16.44 -11.51
CA GLN A 13 0.30 17.69 -11.23
C GLN A 13 1.81 17.55 -11.53
N GLY A 14 2.42 16.44 -11.16
CA GLY A 14 3.83 16.16 -11.42
C GLY A 14 4.14 16.03 -12.91
N ARG A 15 3.25 15.41 -13.67
CA ARG A 15 3.35 15.26 -15.14
C ARG A 15 3.22 16.59 -15.86
N GLN A 16 2.29 17.45 -15.46
CA GLN A 16 2.14 18.79 -16.01
C GLN A 16 3.42 19.63 -15.85
N LYS A 17 4.18 19.39 -14.79
CA LYS A 17 5.43 20.09 -14.45
C LYS A 17 6.67 19.23 -14.71
N ILE A 18 6.62 18.31 -15.66
CA ILE A 18 7.68 17.29 -15.85
C ILE A 18 9.03 17.92 -16.21
N LYS A 19 9.05 19.01 -16.99
CA LYS A 19 10.27 19.70 -17.40
C LYS A 19 11.10 20.22 -16.21
N ALA A 20 10.46 20.48 -15.07
CA ALA A 20 11.10 20.94 -13.85
C ALA A 20 11.54 19.80 -12.92
N THR A 21 11.43 18.54 -13.34
CA THR A 21 11.64 17.39 -12.43
C THR A 21 13.06 17.33 -11.91
N VAL A 22 14.08 17.61 -12.74
CA VAL A 22 15.49 17.56 -12.35
C VAL A 22 15.79 18.65 -11.31
N ALA A 23 15.47 19.90 -11.62
CA ALA A 23 15.70 21.02 -10.71
C ALA A 23 14.96 20.85 -9.38
N ARG A 24 13.75 20.28 -9.41
CA ARG A 24 12.98 19.95 -8.20
C ARG A 24 13.65 18.87 -7.37
N ALA A 25 14.14 17.81 -8.00
CA ALA A 25 14.86 16.74 -7.33
C ALA A 25 16.16 17.23 -6.67
N GLU A 26 16.92 18.10 -7.35
CA GLU A 26 18.13 18.71 -6.81
C GLU A 26 17.85 19.62 -5.60
N ARG A 27 16.77 20.40 -5.65
CA ARG A 27 16.33 21.21 -4.51
C ARG A 27 15.98 20.34 -3.31
N ILE A 28 15.15 19.32 -3.51
CA ILE A 28 14.75 18.37 -2.45
C ILE A 28 15.97 17.66 -1.89
N ARG A 29 16.93 17.28 -2.73
CA ARG A 29 18.18 16.68 -2.28
C ARG A 29 18.95 17.60 -1.32
N ARG A 30 19.17 18.87 -1.69
CA ARG A 30 19.84 19.85 -0.83
C ARG A 30 19.11 20.08 0.51
N GLU A 31 17.77 20.17 0.47
CA GLU A 31 16.94 20.32 1.66
C GLU A 31 17.06 19.11 2.59
N ASN A 32 17.12 17.91 2.04
CA ASN A 32 17.28 16.67 2.79
C ASN A 32 18.71 16.55 3.37
N GLU A 33 19.74 16.87 2.60
CA GLU A 33 21.13 16.87 3.06
C GLU A 33 21.31 17.85 4.24
N ALA A 34 20.70 19.03 4.18
CA ALA A 34 20.70 19.99 5.30
C ALA A 34 20.01 19.46 6.56
N ARG A 35 19.11 18.49 6.44
CA ARG A 35 18.44 17.79 7.56
C ARG A 35 19.18 16.52 8.00
N GLY A 36 20.37 16.26 7.48
CA GLY A 36 21.19 15.10 7.85
C GLY A 36 20.90 13.82 7.08
N PHE A 37 20.09 13.87 6.01
CA PHE A 37 19.95 12.75 5.10
C PHE A 37 21.17 12.62 4.21
N ARG A 38 21.45 11.40 3.77
CA ARG A 38 22.41 11.13 2.72
C ARG A 38 21.69 10.50 1.52
N VAL A 39 21.59 11.24 0.42
CA VAL A 39 21.03 10.70 -0.83
C VAL A 39 22.15 9.96 -1.57
N VAL A 40 22.05 8.63 -1.59
CA VAL A 40 23.02 7.76 -2.28
C VAL A 40 22.89 7.94 -3.80
N GLY A 41 21.67 8.06 -4.31
CA GLY A 41 21.39 8.32 -5.71
C GLY A 41 19.91 8.41 -6.00
N SER A 42 19.59 8.97 -7.18
CA SER A 42 18.24 9.06 -7.72
C SER A 42 18.28 8.82 -9.23
N TRP A 43 17.36 8.02 -9.73
CA TRP A 43 17.30 7.60 -11.14
C TRP A 43 15.86 7.71 -11.64
N TRP A 44 15.67 8.36 -12.79
CA TRP A 44 14.43 8.30 -13.54
C TRP A 44 14.36 6.96 -14.25
N THR A 45 13.25 6.27 -14.12
CA THR A 45 13.06 4.89 -14.57
C THR A 45 11.94 4.79 -15.60
N GLN A 46 11.97 3.74 -16.41
CA GLN A 46 10.88 3.37 -17.30
C GLN A 46 10.13 2.18 -16.70
N GLY A 47 8.81 2.21 -16.71
CA GLY A 47 7.97 1.12 -16.19
C GLY A 47 6.98 1.56 -15.13
N GLN A 48 6.81 0.74 -14.11
CA GLN A 48 5.80 0.96 -13.08
C GLN A 48 6.07 2.20 -12.22
N TYR A 49 7.32 2.57 -12.01
CA TYR A 49 7.74 3.75 -11.26
C TYR A 49 8.51 4.70 -12.18
N ASP A 50 8.35 5.99 -11.94
CA ASP A 50 8.94 7.05 -12.75
C ASP A 50 10.30 7.52 -12.20
N LEU A 51 10.52 7.34 -10.88
CA LEU A 51 11.76 7.75 -10.20
C LEU A 51 12.03 6.79 -9.04
N VAL A 52 13.28 6.44 -8.84
CA VAL A 52 13.77 5.65 -7.71
C VAL A 52 14.87 6.42 -7.01
N SER A 53 14.82 6.48 -5.67
CA SER A 53 15.88 7.07 -4.87
C SER A 53 16.33 6.11 -3.78
N VAL A 54 17.64 6.09 -3.52
CA VAL A 54 18.21 5.41 -2.37
C VAL A 54 18.71 6.46 -1.40
N VAL A 55 18.19 6.39 -0.16
CA VAL A 55 18.38 7.43 0.85
C VAL A 55 18.76 6.78 2.18
N GLU A 56 19.72 7.35 2.87
CA GLU A 56 20.00 7.07 4.27
C GLU A 56 19.44 8.22 5.12
N ALA A 57 18.62 7.88 6.10
CA ALA A 57 17.99 8.85 7.00
C ALA A 57 18.69 8.85 8.36
N PRO A 58 18.72 9.97 9.09
CA PRO A 58 19.27 10.02 10.44
C PRO A 58 18.45 9.16 11.42
N SER A 59 17.12 9.11 11.26
CA SER A 59 16.23 8.24 12.05
C SER A 59 15.01 7.82 11.21
N GLU A 60 14.19 6.91 11.72
CA GLU A 60 12.93 6.50 11.09
C GLU A 60 11.90 7.63 11.12
N GLU A 61 11.84 8.41 12.20
CA GLU A 61 10.96 9.58 12.33
C GLU A 61 11.33 10.67 11.32
N ALA A 62 12.63 10.92 11.12
CA ALA A 62 13.09 11.87 10.11
C ALA A 62 12.67 11.42 8.71
N MET A 63 12.77 10.13 8.41
CA MET A 63 12.30 9.57 7.15
C MET A 63 10.80 9.80 6.96
N LEU A 64 10.00 9.52 7.98
CA LEU A 64 8.56 9.72 7.93
C LEU A 64 8.19 11.19 7.68
N GLN A 65 8.86 12.14 8.38
CA GLN A 65 8.67 13.57 8.14
C GLN A 65 9.03 13.98 6.71
N GLY A 66 10.14 13.43 6.17
CA GLY A 66 10.55 13.67 4.78
C GLY A 66 9.50 13.21 3.78
N LEU A 67 8.86 12.06 4.02
CA LEU A 67 7.77 11.53 3.18
C LEU A 67 6.53 12.43 3.22
N PHE A 68 6.14 12.93 4.39
CA PHE A 68 5.02 13.87 4.50
C PHE A 68 5.27 15.15 3.74
N ASN A 69 6.47 15.74 3.85
CA ASN A 69 6.83 16.95 3.09
C ASN A 69 6.74 16.73 1.56
N ILE A 70 7.13 15.54 1.08
CA ILE A 70 7.02 15.20 -0.34
C ILE A 70 5.55 15.04 -0.74
N ALA A 71 4.75 14.42 0.11
CA ALA A 71 3.32 14.19 -0.14
C ALA A 71 2.53 15.52 -0.20
N GLU A 72 2.83 16.48 0.70
CA GLU A 72 2.20 17.80 0.71
C GLU A 72 2.42 18.59 -0.60
N VAL A 73 3.59 18.45 -1.21
CA VAL A 73 3.88 19.06 -2.51
C VAL A 73 3.01 18.47 -3.63
N GLY A 74 2.57 17.23 -3.51
CA GLY A 74 1.59 16.60 -4.38
C GLY A 74 2.06 16.26 -5.80
N ASN A 75 3.35 16.38 -6.12
CA ASN A 75 3.87 16.07 -7.46
C ASN A 75 4.13 14.58 -7.70
N VAL A 76 4.26 13.80 -6.63
CA VAL A 76 4.54 12.36 -6.66
C VAL A 76 3.75 11.64 -5.57
N THR A 77 3.44 10.38 -5.82
CA THR A 77 3.14 9.39 -4.79
C THR A 77 4.36 8.52 -4.57
N SER A 78 4.55 7.99 -3.37
CA SER A 78 5.73 7.19 -3.05
C SER A 78 5.38 5.88 -2.35
N GLU A 79 6.21 4.88 -2.62
CA GLU A 79 6.29 3.63 -1.88
C GLU A 79 7.69 3.53 -1.29
N THR A 80 7.79 3.30 0.01
CA THR A 80 9.06 3.34 0.72
C THR A 80 9.38 1.98 1.31
N LEU A 81 10.53 1.45 0.94
CA LEU A 81 11.02 0.15 1.37
C LEU A 81 12.21 0.35 2.30
N ARG A 82 12.16 -0.24 3.51
CA ARG A 82 13.32 -0.30 4.38
C ARG A 82 14.35 -1.28 3.77
N ALA A 83 15.52 -0.80 3.47
CA ALA A 83 16.60 -1.62 2.93
C ALA A 83 17.59 -2.01 4.05
N TYR A 84 18.05 -3.26 4.01
CA TYR A 84 19.01 -3.80 4.96
C TYR A 84 20.30 -4.17 4.24
N THR A 85 21.43 -3.75 4.81
CA THR A 85 22.74 -4.18 4.33
C THR A 85 22.97 -5.66 4.61
N GLN A 86 23.93 -6.26 3.91
CA GLN A 86 24.34 -7.64 4.19
C GLN A 86 24.77 -7.84 5.65
N ALA A 87 25.40 -6.84 6.27
CA ALA A 87 25.84 -6.90 7.66
C ALA A 87 24.64 -6.90 8.63
N GLU A 88 23.64 -6.06 8.38
CA GLU A 88 22.39 -6.03 9.16
C GLU A 88 21.63 -7.35 9.01
N MET A 89 21.52 -7.89 7.80
CA MET A 89 20.86 -9.15 7.54
C MET A 89 21.58 -10.33 8.24
N ARG A 90 22.92 -10.37 8.20
CA ARG A 90 23.70 -11.37 8.94
C ARG A 90 23.47 -11.27 10.46
N ARG A 91 23.35 -10.06 11.02
CA ARG A 91 23.04 -9.87 12.45
C ARG A 91 21.63 -10.38 12.79
N ALA A 92 20.64 -10.06 11.97
CA ALA A 92 19.26 -10.49 12.14
C ALA A 92 19.15 -12.03 12.14
N LEU A 93 19.80 -12.70 11.18
CA LEU A 93 19.81 -14.16 11.07
C LEU A 93 20.48 -14.84 12.28
N ARG A 94 21.59 -14.28 12.78
CA ARG A 94 22.24 -14.78 14.03
C ARG A 94 21.37 -14.59 15.27
N GLY A 95 20.62 -13.49 15.34
CA GLY A 95 19.67 -13.24 16.42
C GLY A 95 18.49 -14.22 16.39
N ALA A 96 17.98 -14.52 15.21
CA ALA A 96 16.90 -15.49 15.02
C ALA A 96 17.30 -16.92 15.43
N ALA A 97 18.54 -17.32 15.15
CA ALA A 97 19.06 -18.63 15.55
C ALA A 97 19.20 -18.80 17.08
N ARG A 98 19.27 -17.72 17.83
CA ARG A 98 19.37 -17.73 19.30
C ARG A 98 18.02 -17.70 20.01
N GLN A 99 16.92 -17.46 19.33
CA GLN A 99 15.60 -17.56 19.94
C GLN A 99 15.26 -19.05 20.11
N PRO A 100 15.10 -19.56 21.36
CA PRO A 100 14.65 -20.93 21.57
C PRO A 100 13.29 -21.05 20.89
N ALA A 101 13.13 -22.12 20.07
CA ALA A 101 11.87 -22.42 19.41
C ALA A 101 10.76 -22.26 20.44
N ARG A 102 9.90 -21.27 20.27
CA ARG A 102 8.71 -21.10 21.12
C ARG A 102 8.03 -22.45 21.11
N ARG A 103 8.15 -23.20 22.22
CA ARG A 103 7.40 -24.46 22.43
C ARG A 103 5.97 -24.16 21.99
N ARG A 104 5.54 -24.72 20.88
CA ARG A 104 4.14 -24.76 20.51
C ARG A 104 3.43 -25.32 21.73
N ARG A 105 2.79 -24.47 22.50
CA ARG A 105 1.88 -24.92 23.54
C ARG A 105 0.89 -25.81 22.81
N ALA A 106 0.99 -27.12 23.05
CA ALA A 106 0.01 -28.06 22.57
C ALA A 106 -1.35 -27.51 23.00
N ALA A 107 -2.22 -27.26 22.03
CA ALA A 107 -3.58 -26.87 22.32
C ALA A 107 -4.16 -27.95 23.25
N PRO A 108 -4.85 -27.58 24.34
CA PRO A 108 -5.47 -28.57 25.20
C PRO A 108 -6.42 -29.42 24.36
N ARG A 109 -6.16 -30.75 24.34
CA ARG A 109 -7.07 -31.70 23.73
C ARG A 109 -8.44 -31.46 24.37
N ARG A 110 -9.39 -30.90 23.63
CA ARG A 110 -10.78 -30.85 24.03
C ARG A 110 -11.22 -32.30 24.29
N ALA A 111 -11.50 -32.56 25.55
CA ALA A 111 -12.14 -33.82 25.94
C ALA A 111 -13.39 -33.99 25.10
N ALA A 112 -13.48 -35.13 24.44
CA ALA A 112 -14.65 -35.52 23.66
C ALA A 112 -15.88 -35.55 24.62
N ALA A 113 -16.73 -34.53 24.49
CA ALA A 113 -18.01 -34.52 25.17
C ALA A 113 -18.86 -35.68 24.58
N ARG A 114 -19.16 -36.62 25.45
CA ARG A 114 -20.07 -37.74 25.17
C ARG A 114 -21.40 -37.23 24.63
N ARG A 115 -21.71 -37.61 23.39
CA ARG A 115 -23.02 -37.39 22.79
C ARG A 115 -24.07 -38.21 23.56
N ALA A 116 -25.00 -37.52 24.21
CA ALA A 116 -26.28 -38.11 24.62
C ALA A 116 -27.21 -38.22 23.39
N PRO A 117 -28.03 -39.27 23.27
CA PRO A 117 -28.90 -39.43 22.11
C PRO A 117 -30.13 -38.48 22.23
N ALA A 118 -30.31 -37.62 21.24
CA ALA A 118 -31.51 -36.79 21.13
C ALA A 118 -32.72 -37.63 20.72
N ARG A 119 -33.75 -37.55 21.54
CA ARG A 119 -35.09 -38.08 21.31
C ARG A 119 -35.72 -37.40 20.07
N ARG A 120 -36.26 -38.26 19.19
CA ARG A 120 -37.13 -37.93 18.08
C ARG A 120 -38.40 -37.22 18.61
N ALA A 121 -38.71 -36.08 18.07
CA ALA A 121 -40.09 -35.54 18.06
C ALA A 121 -40.42 -35.11 16.64
N ALA A 122 -41.41 -35.78 16.07
CA ALA A 122 -41.98 -35.46 14.77
C ALA A 122 -43.14 -34.44 14.97
N THR A 123 -43.21 -33.46 14.14
CA THR A 123 -44.45 -32.75 13.72
C THR A 123 -44.14 -32.04 12.42
N ARG A 124 -44.69 -32.52 11.34
CA ARG A 124 -45.84 -32.16 10.56
C ARG A 124 -45.95 -30.67 10.21
N GLY A 125 -45.79 -30.39 8.90
CA GLY A 125 -46.91 -29.79 8.17
C GLY A 125 -46.64 -28.39 7.61
N ALA A 126 -46.33 -28.33 6.34
CA ALA A 126 -47.06 -27.68 5.20
C ALA A 126 -46.74 -26.18 4.91
N PRO A 127 -47.17 -25.60 3.78
CA PRO A 127 -46.29 -25.44 2.60
C PRO A 127 -46.23 -23.99 2.09
N ALA A 128 -45.27 -23.80 1.22
CA ALA A 128 -45.17 -22.85 0.06
C ALA A 128 -45.93 -21.50 0.13
N ARG A 129 -45.21 -20.44 -0.07
CA ARG A 129 -45.63 -19.39 -1.01
C ARG A 129 -44.46 -18.88 -1.82
N ARG A 130 -44.57 -19.09 -3.14
CA ARG A 130 -43.80 -18.44 -4.21
C ARG A 130 -44.06 -16.94 -4.19
N ALA A 131 -43.03 -16.14 -4.36
CA ALA A 131 -43.18 -14.80 -4.85
C ALA A 131 -42.18 -14.57 -5.99
N ALA A 132 -42.71 -14.14 -7.10
CA ALA A 132 -42.07 -13.94 -8.39
C ALA A 132 -41.17 -12.67 -8.45
N PRO A 133 -40.31 -12.55 -9.46
CA PRO A 133 -39.37 -11.43 -9.56
C PRO A 133 -40.06 -10.21 -10.22
N ARG A 134 -39.85 -9.04 -9.62
CA ARG A 134 -40.20 -7.78 -10.23
C ARG A 134 -39.07 -7.30 -11.15
N ARG A 135 -39.35 -7.24 -12.44
CA ARG A 135 -38.65 -6.47 -13.47
C ARG A 135 -38.64 -5.00 -13.06
N ALA A 136 -37.48 -4.37 -13.10
CA ALA A 136 -37.37 -2.91 -13.11
C ALA A 136 -36.73 -2.47 -14.43
N ALA A 137 -37.40 -1.53 -15.04
CA ALA A 137 -37.30 -1.05 -16.38
C ALA A 137 -36.02 -0.23 -16.65
N ALA A 138 -35.54 -0.39 -17.85
CA ALA A 138 -34.59 0.51 -18.51
C ALA A 138 -35.17 1.93 -18.61
N ARG A 139 -34.39 2.95 -18.24
CA ARG A 139 -34.64 4.31 -18.67
C ARG A 139 -33.51 4.79 -19.54
N ARG A 140 -33.90 5.07 -20.79
CA ARG A 140 -33.15 5.62 -21.91
C ARG A 140 -32.63 7.02 -21.57
N ALA A 141 -31.42 7.28 -22.04
CA ALA A 141 -30.85 8.62 -22.26
C ALA A 141 -31.60 9.38 -23.35
N PRO A 142 -31.60 10.71 -23.37
CA PRO A 142 -31.80 11.47 -24.59
C PRO A 142 -30.49 12.11 -25.08
N ALA A 143 -30.17 11.82 -26.30
CA ALA A 143 -29.26 12.59 -27.13
C ALA A 143 -29.93 13.95 -27.51
N ARG A 144 -29.12 14.97 -27.68
CA ARG A 144 -29.23 16.15 -28.55
C ARG A 144 -28.34 17.27 -27.97
N ARG A 145 -27.66 18.10 -28.72
CA ARG A 145 -27.66 18.47 -30.15
C ARG A 145 -26.35 19.22 -30.44
N ARG A 146 -25.81 18.99 -31.60
CA ARG A 146 -24.84 19.86 -32.28
C ARG A 146 -25.40 21.29 -32.42
N ARG A 147 -24.57 22.30 -32.21
CA ARG A 147 -24.72 23.57 -32.93
C ARG A 147 -23.34 24.08 -33.31
N ALA A 148 -23.10 24.08 -34.58
CA ALA A 148 -22.09 24.84 -35.28
C ALA A 148 -22.60 26.29 -35.46
N ALA A 149 -21.72 27.27 -35.33
CA ALA A 149 -21.70 28.59 -35.95
C ALA A 149 -20.30 29.16 -35.68
N ARG A 150 -19.44 29.25 -36.66
CA ARG A 150 -19.19 30.36 -37.61
C ARG A 150 -19.05 31.72 -36.88
N ARG A 151 -17.85 32.19 -36.70
CA ARG A 151 -17.11 33.28 -37.34
C ARG A 151 -15.73 33.41 -36.67
#